data_b76b28195c446e24e69949290df203cd
#
_entry.id   b76b28195c446e24e69949290df203cd
#
_cell.length_a   1.000
_cell.length_b   1.000
_cell.length_c   1.000
_cell.angle_alpha   90.00
_cell.angle_beta   90.00
_cell.angle_gamma   90.00
#
_symmetry.space_group_name_H-M   'P 1'
#
loop_
_entity.id
_entity.type
_entity.pdbx_description
1 polymer ?
#
loop_
_entity_poly.entity_id
_entity_poly.type
_entity_poly.pdbx_seq_one_letter_code
_entity_poly.pdbx_strand_id
1 'polypeptide(L)'
;MSWVLSSLFGLMLLLAGCSHNLTSAYRISEPLAKGARVAVLPFENLSGKEGASEKITEYMVLALQRGKNIEVTEFGQVYEQMRRYRIRSATLLTDAQLDSLASGLKIGYVVTGSVLDYHETDNPYLGKIPQVSINVRLIDCATHQTIWTGVANARGDQSETVFGLGAVRSLEELAHSVVR
;
A
#
# COMPACT_ATOMS: atom_id res chain seq x y z
N MET A 1 -6.44 -20.14 47.05
CA MET A 1 -5.67 -20.40 45.80
C MET A 1 -6.44 -20.06 44.53
N SER A 2 -7.76 -20.10 44.51
CA SER A 2 -8.59 -19.75 43.33
C SER A 2 -8.63 -18.25 43.01
N TRP A 3 -8.54 -17.37 43.98
CA TRP A 3 -8.61 -15.91 43.77
C TRP A 3 -7.36 -15.34 43.08
N VAL A 4 -6.19 -15.91 43.33
CA VAL A 4 -4.93 -15.49 42.68
C VAL A 4 -4.91 -15.88 41.22
N LEU A 5 -5.45 -17.05 40.87
CA LEU A 5 -5.58 -17.48 39.46
C LEU A 5 -6.59 -16.61 38.67
N SER A 6 -7.71 -16.21 39.31
CA SER A 6 -8.70 -15.33 38.69
C SER A 6 -8.15 -13.92 38.45
N SER A 7 -7.33 -13.41 39.33
CA SER A 7 -6.66 -12.11 39.20
C SER A 7 -5.58 -12.13 38.09
N LEU A 8 -4.85 -13.23 37.97
CA LEU A 8 -3.82 -13.40 36.93
C LEU A 8 -4.44 -13.53 35.53
N PHE A 9 -5.58 -14.19 35.41
CA PHE A 9 -6.34 -14.33 34.16
C PHE A 9 -6.95 -12.98 33.70
N GLY A 10 -7.44 -12.17 34.63
CA GLY A 10 -7.94 -10.82 34.35
C GLY A 10 -6.83 -9.86 33.86
N LEU A 11 -5.61 -9.97 34.37
CA LEU A 11 -4.47 -9.16 33.95
C LEU A 11 -3.96 -9.52 32.55
N MET A 12 -4.10 -10.78 32.15
CA MET A 12 -3.67 -11.25 30.82
C MET A 12 -4.59 -10.79 29.68
N LEU A 13 -5.86 -10.49 29.97
CA LEU A 13 -6.82 -9.96 28.99
C LEU A 13 -6.63 -8.48 28.66
N LEU A 14 -5.89 -7.73 29.48
CA LEU A 14 -5.60 -6.30 29.23
C LEU A 14 -4.44 -6.06 28.28
N LEU A 15 -3.73 -7.10 27.84
CA LEU A 15 -2.58 -6.99 26.93
C LEU A 15 -2.94 -7.17 25.45
N ALA A 16 -4.21 -7.34 25.09
CA ALA A 16 -4.65 -7.35 23.71
C ALA A 16 -4.73 -5.92 23.15
N GLY A 17 -3.58 -5.27 23.03
CA GLY A 17 -3.46 -3.98 22.35
C GLY A 17 -3.67 -4.16 20.85
N CYS A 18 -4.78 -3.64 20.33
CA CYS A 18 -5.04 -3.57 18.90
C CYS A 18 -4.09 -2.56 18.25
N SER A 19 -3.12 -3.02 17.47
CA SER A 19 -2.38 -2.15 16.56
C SER A 19 -3.25 -1.83 15.36
N HIS A 20 -3.64 -0.57 15.18
CA HIS A 20 -4.41 -0.11 14.03
C HIS A 20 -3.56 0.85 13.20
N ASN A 21 -3.11 0.38 12.05
CA ASN A 21 -2.39 1.21 11.08
C ASN A 21 -3.19 1.45 9.79
N LEU A 22 -4.49 1.19 9.78
CA LEU A 22 -5.28 1.26 8.56
C LEU A 22 -6.45 2.22 8.69
N THR A 23 -6.43 3.25 7.89
CA THR A 23 -7.53 4.17 7.74
C THR A 23 -8.23 3.91 6.41
N SER A 24 -9.49 3.54 6.51
CA SER A 24 -10.53 3.44 5.47
C SER A 24 -10.14 2.86 4.10
N ALA A 25 -10.49 1.60 3.89
CA ALA A 25 -10.64 1.03 2.56
C ALA A 25 -12.13 1.06 2.16
N TYR A 26 -12.44 1.62 1.00
CA TYR A 26 -13.76 1.45 0.39
C TYR A 26 -13.71 0.22 -0.51
N ARG A 27 -14.60 -0.74 -0.27
CA ARG A 27 -14.65 -1.99 -0.99
C ARG A 27 -15.80 -2.01 -1.99
N ILE A 28 -15.50 -2.39 -3.22
CA ILE A 28 -16.48 -2.85 -4.18
C ILE A 28 -16.50 -4.38 -4.19
N SER A 29 -17.64 -4.93 -4.40
CA SER A 29 -18.24 -6.14 -3.87
C SER A 29 -17.76 -7.50 -4.39
N GLU A 30 -16.76 -7.64 -5.24
CA GLU A 30 -16.38 -8.97 -5.72
C GLU A 30 -14.86 -9.23 -5.62
N PRO A 31 -14.46 -10.40 -5.12
CA PRO A 31 -13.06 -10.80 -5.13
C PRO A 31 -12.58 -10.98 -6.57
N LEU A 32 -11.31 -10.64 -6.82
CA LEU A 32 -10.69 -10.88 -8.13
C LEU A 32 -10.77 -12.37 -8.50
N ALA A 33 -11.00 -12.64 -9.77
CA ALA A 33 -10.99 -13.99 -10.30
C ALA A 33 -9.63 -14.68 -10.03
N LYS A 34 -9.64 -16.00 -9.82
CA LYS A 34 -8.39 -16.75 -9.67
C LYS A 34 -7.55 -16.62 -10.94
N GLY A 35 -6.27 -16.31 -10.78
CA GLY A 35 -5.36 -16.10 -11.89
C GLY A 35 -5.55 -14.75 -12.59
N ALA A 36 -6.23 -13.79 -11.94
CA ALA A 36 -6.36 -12.45 -12.45
C ALA A 36 -4.97 -11.82 -12.70
N ARG A 37 -4.77 -11.31 -13.91
CA ARG A 37 -3.53 -10.63 -14.28
C ARG A 37 -3.65 -9.15 -13.96
N VAL A 38 -2.69 -8.64 -13.20
CA VAL A 38 -2.67 -7.29 -12.66
C VAL A 38 -1.38 -6.59 -13.06
N ALA A 39 -1.46 -5.35 -13.54
CA ALA A 39 -0.30 -4.48 -13.68
C ALA A 39 -0.30 -3.43 -12.57
N VAL A 40 0.87 -3.21 -11.96
CA VAL A 40 1.10 -2.08 -11.06
C VAL A 40 1.77 -0.98 -11.87
N LEU A 41 1.10 0.16 -11.99
CA LEU A 41 1.67 1.34 -12.63
C LEU A 41 2.54 2.11 -11.63
N PRO A 42 3.52 2.89 -12.10
CA PRO A 42 4.31 3.76 -11.25
C PRO A 42 3.38 4.68 -10.43
N PHE A 43 3.61 4.72 -9.11
CA PHE A 43 2.87 5.64 -8.26
C PHE A 43 3.28 7.08 -8.53
N GLU A 44 2.35 8.00 -8.44
CA GLU A 44 2.64 9.43 -8.54
C GLU A 44 3.28 9.92 -7.25
N ASN A 45 4.36 10.69 -7.36
CA ASN A 45 5.04 11.24 -6.19
C ASN A 45 4.52 12.63 -5.86
N LEU A 46 3.67 12.73 -4.85
CA LEU A 46 3.17 14.00 -4.31
C LEU A 46 3.85 14.40 -2.99
N SER A 47 4.72 13.51 -2.45
CA SER A 47 5.42 13.74 -1.18
C SER A 47 6.60 14.72 -1.31
N GLY A 48 7.07 14.99 -2.54
CA GLY A 48 8.27 15.79 -2.79
C GLY A 48 9.60 15.08 -2.44
N LYS A 49 9.56 13.87 -1.88
CA LYS A 49 10.77 13.09 -1.56
C LYS A 49 11.21 12.29 -2.78
N GLU A 50 12.41 12.54 -3.26
CA GLU A 50 12.99 11.79 -4.37
C GLU A 50 13.06 10.28 -4.07
N GLY A 51 12.70 9.46 -5.05
CA GLY A 51 12.71 8.01 -4.96
C GLY A 51 11.52 7.39 -4.17
N ALA A 52 10.60 8.20 -3.63
CA ALA A 52 9.49 7.68 -2.84
C ALA A 52 8.49 6.87 -3.68
N SER A 53 8.16 7.33 -4.87
CA SER A 53 7.26 6.63 -5.79
C SER A 53 7.81 5.29 -6.26
N GLU A 54 9.08 5.25 -6.59
CA GLU A 54 9.76 4.03 -7.04
C GLU A 54 9.73 2.96 -5.94
N LYS A 55 10.10 3.34 -4.72
CA LYS A 55 10.08 2.42 -3.56
C LYS A 55 8.68 1.90 -3.26
N ILE A 56 7.68 2.77 -3.20
CA ILE A 56 6.29 2.36 -2.95
C ILE A 56 5.76 1.46 -4.06
N THR A 57 6.06 1.77 -5.33
CA THR A 57 5.68 0.93 -6.47
C THR A 57 6.29 -0.46 -6.36
N GLU A 58 7.58 -0.56 -6.03
CA GLU A 58 8.28 -1.83 -5.84
C GLU A 58 7.66 -2.64 -4.68
N TYR A 59 7.40 -2.00 -3.53
CA TYR A 59 6.76 -2.67 -2.40
C TYR A 59 5.34 -3.15 -2.73
N MET A 60 4.57 -2.39 -3.52
CA MET A 60 3.26 -2.80 -4.00
C MET A 60 3.34 -4.04 -4.90
N VAL A 61 4.28 -4.08 -5.83
CA VAL A 61 4.54 -5.26 -6.67
C VAL A 61 4.86 -6.48 -5.79
N LEU A 62 5.78 -6.34 -4.85
CA LEU A 62 6.17 -7.42 -3.94
C LEU A 62 5.03 -7.91 -3.05
N ALA A 63 4.20 -6.99 -2.55
CA ALA A 63 3.03 -7.33 -1.72
C ALA A 63 1.99 -8.12 -2.53
N LEU A 64 1.70 -7.69 -3.75
CA LEU A 64 0.74 -8.37 -4.63
C LEU A 64 1.27 -9.73 -5.11
N GLN A 65 2.57 -9.88 -5.38
CA GLN A 65 3.18 -11.16 -5.75
C GLN A 65 3.09 -12.24 -4.65
N ARG A 66 2.96 -11.83 -3.38
CA ARG A 66 2.72 -12.75 -2.27
C ARG A 66 1.29 -13.30 -2.26
N GLY A 67 0.37 -12.65 -2.97
CA GLY A 67 -1.02 -13.10 -3.13
C GLY A 67 -1.09 -14.37 -4.00
N LYS A 68 -1.71 -15.43 -3.49
CA LYS A 68 -1.73 -16.74 -4.17
C LYS A 68 -2.63 -16.83 -5.41
N ASN A 69 -3.47 -15.82 -5.65
CA ASN A 69 -4.54 -15.89 -6.65
C ASN A 69 -4.42 -14.85 -7.77
N ILE A 70 -3.34 -14.08 -7.82
CA ILE A 70 -3.12 -13.03 -8.81
C ILE A 70 -1.76 -13.22 -9.49
N GLU A 71 -1.67 -12.85 -10.75
CA GLU A 71 -0.45 -12.83 -11.53
C GLU A 71 -0.07 -11.37 -11.79
N VAL A 72 1.06 -10.94 -11.23
CA VAL A 72 1.53 -9.55 -11.37
C VAL A 72 2.44 -9.46 -12.58
N THR A 73 2.12 -8.53 -13.49
CA THR A 73 2.92 -8.25 -14.68
C THR A 73 4.26 -7.66 -14.26
N GLU A 74 5.32 -8.08 -14.93
CA GLU A 74 6.68 -7.61 -14.68
C GLU A 74 6.79 -6.11 -14.97
N PHE A 75 7.46 -5.37 -14.08
CA PHE A 75 7.47 -3.90 -14.05
C PHE A 75 8.09 -3.28 -15.32
N GLY A 76 9.14 -3.90 -15.87
CA GLY A 76 9.77 -3.44 -17.11
C GLY A 76 8.82 -3.47 -18.31
N GLN A 77 7.94 -4.50 -18.38
CA GLN A 77 6.93 -4.57 -19.42
C GLN A 77 5.87 -3.46 -19.27
N VAL A 78 5.50 -3.13 -18.05
CA VAL A 78 4.58 -2.02 -17.76
C VAL A 78 5.17 -0.70 -18.25
N TYR A 79 6.43 -0.41 -17.90
CA TYR A 79 7.14 0.80 -18.34
C TYR A 79 7.25 0.90 -19.85
N GLU A 80 7.57 -0.20 -20.52
CA GLU A 80 7.68 -0.24 -21.98
C GLU A 80 6.35 0.10 -22.65
N GLN A 81 5.24 -0.48 -22.17
CA GLN A 81 3.91 -0.18 -22.72
C GLN A 81 3.47 1.26 -22.43
N MET A 82 3.72 1.77 -21.22
CA MET A 82 3.44 3.17 -20.91
C MET A 82 4.18 4.13 -21.86
N ARG A 83 5.46 3.87 -22.14
CA ARG A 83 6.23 4.65 -23.11
C ARG A 83 5.66 4.56 -24.51
N ARG A 84 5.31 3.34 -24.94
CA ARG A 84 4.75 3.07 -26.26
C ARG A 84 3.46 3.84 -26.50
N TYR A 85 2.58 3.88 -25.51
CA TYR A 85 1.29 4.59 -25.58
C TYR A 85 1.35 6.03 -25.06
N ARG A 86 2.55 6.55 -24.80
CA ARG A 86 2.79 7.93 -24.33
C ARG A 86 2.00 8.28 -23.07
N ILE A 87 1.83 7.32 -22.18
CA ILE A 87 1.17 7.52 -20.88
C ILE A 87 2.17 8.21 -19.96
N ARG A 88 1.86 9.45 -19.57
CA ARG A 88 2.72 10.28 -18.73
C ARG A 88 2.32 10.26 -17.25
N SER A 89 1.03 10.09 -16.99
CA SER A 89 0.49 10.00 -15.62
C SER A 89 -0.26 8.69 -15.46
N ALA A 90 0.12 7.93 -14.45
CA ALA A 90 -0.54 6.67 -14.12
C ALA A 90 -1.87 6.88 -13.37
N THR A 91 -2.09 8.07 -12.82
CA THR A 91 -3.31 8.41 -12.08
C THR A 91 -4.40 9.04 -12.94
N LEU A 92 -4.02 9.55 -14.14
CA LEU A 92 -4.90 10.23 -15.09
C LEU A 92 -4.98 9.46 -16.42
N LEU A 93 -5.37 8.18 -16.35
CA LEU A 93 -5.56 7.36 -17.55
C LEU A 93 -6.88 7.68 -18.22
N THR A 94 -6.84 7.78 -19.56
CA THR A 94 -8.06 7.76 -20.38
C THR A 94 -8.48 6.30 -20.63
N ASP A 95 -9.76 6.09 -20.97
CA ASP A 95 -10.28 4.75 -21.30
C ASP A 95 -9.48 4.10 -22.43
N ALA A 96 -9.16 4.86 -23.49
CA ALA A 96 -8.35 4.37 -24.62
C ALA A 96 -6.92 3.97 -24.22
N GLN A 97 -6.31 4.67 -23.25
CA GLN A 97 -5.01 4.28 -22.68
C GLN A 97 -5.10 3.01 -21.85
N LEU A 98 -6.18 2.88 -21.07
CA LEU A 98 -6.44 1.69 -20.27
C LEU A 98 -6.65 0.47 -21.15
N ASP A 99 -7.45 0.59 -22.24
CA ASP A 99 -7.64 -0.46 -23.26
C ASP A 99 -6.32 -0.87 -23.93
N SER A 100 -5.48 0.12 -24.23
CA SER A 100 -4.17 -0.11 -24.83
C SER A 100 -3.23 -0.87 -23.90
N LEU A 101 -3.22 -0.52 -22.62
CA LEU A 101 -2.46 -1.25 -21.59
C LEU A 101 -3.00 -2.67 -21.42
N ALA A 102 -4.34 -2.80 -21.30
CA ALA A 102 -5.00 -4.08 -21.10
C ALA A 102 -4.68 -5.07 -22.23
N SER A 103 -4.79 -4.64 -23.47
CA SER A 103 -4.50 -5.46 -24.65
C SER A 103 -3.00 -5.76 -24.80
N GLY A 104 -2.14 -4.76 -24.60
CA GLY A 104 -0.70 -4.90 -24.76
C GLY A 104 -0.04 -5.79 -23.71
N LEU A 105 -0.52 -5.74 -22.47
CA LEU A 105 -0.02 -6.54 -21.34
C LEU A 105 -0.87 -7.79 -21.08
N LYS A 106 -2.01 -7.94 -21.72
CA LYS A 106 -3.00 -9.01 -21.49
C LYS A 106 -3.43 -9.08 -20.01
N ILE A 107 -3.76 -7.92 -19.43
CA ILE A 107 -4.19 -7.76 -18.05
C ILE A 107 -5.68 -7.48 -17.95
N GLY A 108 -6.28 -7.86 -16.83
CA GLY A 108 -7.66 -7.51 -16.50
C GLY A 108 -7.77 -6.31 -15.56
N TYR A 109 -6.70 -6.02 -14.83
CA TYR A 109 -6.74 -5.01 -13.76
C TYR A 109 -5.46 -4.18 -13.73
N VAL A 110 -5.63 -2.92 -13.30
CA VAL A 110 -4.54 -1.97 -13.08
C VAL A 110 -4.58 -1.48 -11.63
N VAL A 111 -3.43 -1.55 -10.96
CA VAL A 111 -3.19 -0.86 -9.67
C VAL A 111 -2.45 0.43 -9.96
N THR A 112 -2.96 1.54 -9.45
CA THR A 112 -2.33 2.86 -9.51
C THR A 112 -2.54 3.61 -8.21
N GLY A 113 -1.76 4.66 -7.97
CA GLY A 113 -1.88 5.42 -6.74
C GLY A 113 -0.91 6.59 -6.67
N SER A 114 -0.88 7.24 -5.51
CA SER A 114 0.03 8.34 -5.22
C SER A 114 0.65 8.20 -3.85
N VAL A 115 1.89 8.61 -3.72
CA VAL A 115 2.58 8.79 -2.43
C VAL A 115 2.32 10.22 -1.98
N LEU A 116 1.56 10.36 -0.91
CA LEU A 116 1.12 11.65 -0.38
C LEU A 116 2.16 12.23 0.60
N ASP A 117 2.66 11.36 1.49
CA ASP A 117 3.70 11.69 2.47
C ASP A 117 4.79 10.62 2.45
N TYR A 118 6.03 11.05 2.53
CA TYR A 118 7.21 10.19 2.67
C TYR A 118 8.35 10.98 3.28
N HIS A 119 8.31 11.23 4.58
CA HIS A 119 9.28 12.07 5.27
C HIS A 119 9.50 11.65 6.72
N GLU A 120 10.49 12.25 7.36
CA GLU A 120 10.77 12.13 8.78
C GLU A 120 10.53 13.48 9.45
N THR A 121 9.86 13.46 10.61
CA THR A 121 9.65 14.63 11.45
C THR A 121 10.53 14.54 12.68
N ASP A 122 11.25 15.61 13.02
CA ASP A 122 12.06 15.66 14.23
C ASP A 122 11.17 15.83 15.47
N ASN A 123 11.34 14.93 16.43
CA ASN A 123 10.70 14.99 17.74
C ASN A 123 11.77 15.15 18.81
N PRO A 124 11.67 16.16 19.71
CA PRO A 124 12.68 16.42 20.74
C PRO A 124 12.95 15.28 21.70
N TYR A 125 11.98 14.38 21.89
CA TYR A 125 12.05 13.26 22.83
C TYR A 125 12.30 11.91 22.17
N LEU A 126 11.80 11.71 20.96
CA LEU A 126 11.81 10.42 20.26
C LEU A 126 12.81 10.37 19.10
N GLY A 127 13.42 11.51 18.76
CA GLY A 127 14.27 11.64 17.57
C GLY A 127 13.44 11.75 16.28
N LYS A 128 13.93 11.15 15.21
CA LYS A 128 13.22 11.17 13.91
C LYS A 128 12.07 10.18 13.89
N ILE A 129 10.90 10.68 13.55
CA ILE A 129 9.67 9.88 13.40
C ILE A 129 9.34 9.82 11.90
N PRO A 130 9.41 8.64 11.28
CA PRO A 130 9.03 8.46 9.89
C PRO A 130 7.50 8.54 9.72
N GLN A 131 7.07 9.11 8.59
CA GLN A 131 5.67 9.19 8.19
C GLN A 131 5.54 8.80 6.72
N VAL A 132 4.59 7.91 6.41
CA VAL A 132 4.26 7.47 5.06
C VAL A 132 2.75 7.49 4.89
N SER A 133 2.29 8.11 3.80
CA SER A 133 0.89 8.13 3.41
C SER A 133 0.77 7.83 1.92
N ILE A 134 -0.11 6.89 1.58
CA ILE A 134 -0.37 6.51 0.19
C ILE A 134 -1.87 6.42 -0.06
N ASN A 135 -2.27 6.71 -1.28
CA ASN A 135 -3.55 6.25 -1.80
C ASN A 135 -3.32 5.19 -2.88
N VAL A 136 -4.25 4.27 -3.01
CA VAL A 136 -4.19 3.19 -3.98
C VAL A 136 -5.56 2.98 -4.59
N ARG A 137 -5.62 2.72 -5.90
CA ARG A 137 -6.83 2.36 -6.63
C ARG A 137 -6.60 1.10 -7.45
N LEU A 138 -7.60 0.25 -7.49
CA LEU A 138 -7.68 -0.88 -8.39
C LEU A 138 -8.75 -0.59 -9.45
N ILE A 139 -8.37 -0.63 -10.70
CA ILE A 139 -9.23 -0.33 -11.85
C ILE A 139 -9.45 -1.62 -12.64
N ASP A 140 -10.70 -1.91 -12.94
CA ASP A 140 -11.08 -2.97 -13.88
C ASP A 140 -10.95 -2.45 -15.32
N CYS A 141 -10.12 -3.13 -16.12
CA CYS A 141 -9.84 -2.70 -17.50
C CYS A 141 -11.02 -2.91 -18.45
N ALA A 142 -11.93 -3.84 -18.15
CA ALA A 142 -13.07 -4.11 -19.03
C ALA A 142 -14.20 -3.09 -18.85
N THR A 143 -14.37 -2.58 -17.63
CA THR A 143 -15.42 -1.61 -17.30
C THR A 143 -14.90 -0.19 -17.14
N HIS A 144 -13.58 0.01 -17.12
CA HIS A 144 -12.87 1.27 -16.82
C HIS A 144 -13.21 1.87 -15.45
N GLN A 145 -13.77 1.06 -14.55
CA GLN A 145 -14.22 1.52 -13.24
C GLN A 145 -13.20 1.22 -12.16
N THR A 146 -13.06 2.14 -11.23
CA THR A 146 -12.34 1.88 -9.98
C THR A 146 -13.19 0.95 -9.12
N ILE A 147 -12.73 -0.29 -8.94
CA ILE A 147 -13.42 -1.32 -8.16
C ILE A 147 -12.96 -1.40 -6.70
N TRP A 148 -11.84 -0.78 -6.39
CA TRP A 148 -11.35 -0.66 -5.03
C TRP A 148 -10.49 0.58 -4.86
N THR A 149 -10.60 1.22 -3.70
CA THR A 149 -9.75 2.33 -3.29
C THR A 149 -9.35 2.15 -1.84
N GLY A 150 -8.09 2.40 -1.54
CA GLY A 150 -7.56 2.40 -0.19
C GLY A 150 -6.67 3.61 0.08
N VAL A 151 -6.69 4.08 1.32
CA VAL A 151 -5.74 5.05 1.86
C VAL A 151 -5.07 4.43 3.06
N ALA A 152 -3.76 4.43 3.07
CA ALA A 152 -2.97 3.96 4.19
C ALA A 152 -2.07 5.08 4.70
N ASN A 153 -2.14 5.33 6.00
CA ASN A 153 -1.30 6.28 6.71
C ASN A 153 -0.59 5.55 7.84
N ALA A 154 0.71 5.75 7.96
CA ALA A 154 1.48 5.23 9.06
C ALA A 154 2.48 6.26 9.58
N ARG A 155 2.67 6.24 10.90
CA ARG A 155 3.73 6.98 11.59
C ARG A 155 4.50 6.02 12.47
N GLY A 156 5.82 6.23 12.58
CA GLY A 156 6.69 5.34 13.32
C GLY A 156 6.42 5.27 14.83
N ASP A 157 5.74 6.27 15.39
CA ASP A 157 5.37 6.35 16.80
C ASP A 157 4.00 5.71 17.14
N GLN A 158 3.19 5.32 16.14
CA GLN A 158 1.84 4.78 16.39
C GLN A 158 1.82 3.41 17.09
N SER A 159 2.88 2.64 16.94
CA SER A 159 3.04 1.32 17.59
C SER A 159 3.90 1.38 18.84
N GLU A 160 4.27 2.58 19.29
CA GLU A 160 5.13 2.75 20.46
C GLU A 160 4.39 2.40 21.75
N THR A 161 4.97 1.46 22.49
CA THR A 161 4.54 1.10 23.84
C THR A 161 5.47 1.73 24.87
N VAL A 162 5.31 1.37 26.14
CA VAL A 162 6.15 1.86 27.24
C VAL A 162 7.64 1.61 26.92
N PHE A 163 8.48 2.62 27.05
CA PHE A 163 9.93 2.62 26.76
C PHE A 163 10.32 2.53 25.27
N GLY A 164 9.48 2.96 24.32
CA GLY A 164 9.83 3.00 22.90
C GLY A 164 9.85 1.62 22.21
N LEU A 165 9.32 0.60 22.87
CA LEU A 165 9.19 -0.73 22.26
C LEU A 165 8.08 -0.69 21.20
N GLY A 166 8.38 -1.20 20.00
CA GLY A 166 7.44 -1.24 18.85
C GLY A 166 7.46 0.00 17.97
N ALA A 167 8.24 1.03 18.28
CA ALA A 167 8.40 2.19 17.43
C ALA A 167 9.18 1.81 16.16
N VAL A 168 8.61 2.10 14.98
CA VAL A 168 9.29 1.99 13.68
C VAL A 168 10.10 3.26 13.46
N ARG A 169 11.40 3.15 13.31
CA ARG A 169 12.32 4.30 13.19
C ARG A 169 12.90 4.49 11.80
N SER A 170 12.59 3.59 10.86
CA SER A 170 13.04 3.65 9.49
C SER A 170 11.88 3.93 8.54
N LEU A 171 12.05 4.90 7.64
CA LEU A 171 11.11 5.18 6.55
C LEU A 171 10.86 3.96 5.67
N GLU A 172 11.89 3.15 5.41
CA GLU A 172 11.78 1.96 4.57
C GLU A 172 10.95 0.87 5.22
N GLU A 173 11.16 0.62 6.51
CA GLU A 173 10.39 -0.35 7.28
C GLU A 173 8.92 0.08 7.38
N LEU A 174 8.68 1.37 7.64
CA LEU A 174 7.33 1.93 7.69
C LEU A 174 6.64 1.83 6.32
N ALA A 175 7.31 2.21 5.24
CA ALA A 175 6.79 2.14 3.88
C ALA A 175 6.42 0.69 3.48
N HIS A 176 7.27 -0.27 3.84
CA HIS A 176 6.96 -1.70 3.63
C HIS A 176 5.75 -2.17 4.45
N SER A 177 5.55 -1.63 5.65
CA SER A 177 4.39 -1.98 6.48
C SER A 177 3.07 -1.42 5.96
N VAL A 178 3.11 -0.25 5.33
CA VAL A 178 1.93 0.44 4.76
C VAL A 178 1.34 -0.31 3.56
N VAL A 179 2.15 -1.07 2.84
CA VAL A 179 1.75 -1.77 1.61
C VAL A 179 1.31 -3.23 1.88
N ARG A 180 1.46 -3.71 3.10
CA ARG A 180 1.05 -5.07 3.50
C ARG A 180 -0.45 -5.19 3.66
#